data_d3cd1ffbe62601b14f7c61bb35e15939
#
_entry.id   d3cd1ffbe62601b14f7c61bb35e15939
#
_cell.length_a   1.000
_cell.length_b   1.000
_cell.length_c   1.000
_cell.angle_alpha   90.00
_cell.angle_beta   90.00
_cell.angle_gamma   90.00
#
_symmetry.space_group_name_H-M   'P 1'
#
loop_
_entity.id
_entity.type
_entity.pdbx_description
1 polymer ?
#
loop_
_entity_poly.entity_id
_entity_poly.type
_entity_poly.pdbx_seq_one_letter_code
_entity_poly.pdbx_strand_id
1 'polypeptide(L)'
;MGTTINLTAADGHEFAAYRAPHEGAYKGGLVLIQEIFGVTPHIKDLCNEFADLGYDVLSPAIFDRIERDAEFGYDEDQIQKSVALAGQSGIEAPILDIQACVDHLKVDGPVAITGFCYGGSLVWISAARVQGLSCAVGYYGRLIPDHLGEQPACPTMLHFGSRDASIPLTSVDKIRDARPEVDIHVFDAEHGFCSDRPQNHSTDAKAAALALTLGFFDTHMID
;
A
#
# COMPACT_ATOMS: atom_id res chain seq x y z
N MET A 1 -4.34 -7.23 18.51
CA MET A 1 -3.03 -6.57 18.28
C MET A 1 -2.12 -7.52 17.52
N GLY A 2 -1.47 -6.99 16.49
CA GLY A 2 -0.55 -7.76 15.66
C GLY A 2 0.81 -8.02 16.31
N THR A 3 1.62 -8.82 15.63
CA THR A 3 3.00 -9.19 16.02
C THR A 3 3.92 -9.11 14.82
N THR A 4 5.22 -8.94 15.06
CA THR A 4 6.22 -9.02 13.99
C THR A 4 6.61 -10.48 13.74
N ILE A 5 6.62 -10.89 12.47
CA ILE A 5 7.11 -12.18 12.00
C ILE A 5 8.25 -11.96 11.01
N ASN A 6 9.07 -12.98 10.75
CA ASN A 6 10.08 -12.93 9.69
C ASN A 6 9.61 -13.74 8.49
N LEU A 7 9.81 -13.21 7.30
CA LEU A 7 9.57 -13.85 6.02
C LEU A 7 10.86 -13.86 5.20
N THR A 8 10.91 -14.73 4.19
CA THR A 8 12.06 -14.82 3.30
C THR A 8 11.60 -14.62 1.85
N ALA A 9 12.17 -13.65 1.17
CA ALA A 9 11.93 -13.40 -0.25
C ALA A 9 12.64 -14.44 -1.13
N ALA A 10 12.27 -14.51 -2.41
CA ALA A 10 12.78 -15.50 -3.35
C ALA A 10 14.29 -15.40 -3.60
N ASP A 11 14.89 -14.23 -3.36
CA ASP A 11 16.34 -14.01 -3.44
C ASP A 11 17.11 -14.37 -2.17
N GLY A 12 16.42 -14.92 -1.15
CA GLY A 12 16.98 -15.33 0.14
C GLY A 12 17.07 -14.20 1.17
N HIS A 13 16.58 -13.00 0.86
CA HIS A 13 16.53 -11.92 1.85
C HIS A 13 15.49 -12.20 2.93
N GLU A 14 15.92 -12.12 4.20
CA GLU A 14 15.02 -12.20 5.36
C GLU A 14 14.62 -10.78 5.80
N PHE A 15 13.33 -10.55 5.94
CA PHE A 15 12.76 -9.26 6.34
C PHE A 15 11.66 -9.43 7.39
N ALA A 16 11.44 -8.40 8.19
CA ALA A 16 10.35 -8.34 9.14
C ALA A 16 9.03 -7.97 8.44
N ALA A 17 7.93 -8.55 8.90
CA ALA A 17 6.59 -8.13 8.52
C ALA A 17 5.71 -8.02 9.76
N TYR A 18 4.98 -6.91 9.89
CA TYR A 18 3.96 -6.80 10.92
C TYR A 18 2.72 -7.57 10.48
N ARG A 19 2.31 -8.56 11.26
CA ARG A 19 1.09 -9.35 11.03
C ARG A 19 0.01 -8.95 12.02
N ALA A 20 -1.13 -8.53 11.51
CA ALA A 20 -2.36 -8.37 12.27
C ALA A 20 -3.33 -9.48 11.81
N PRO A 21 -3.52 -10.57 12.61
CA PRO A 21 -4.41 -11.66 12.25
C PRO A 21 -5.86 -11.16 12.29
N HIS A 22 -6.68 -11.67 11.37
CA HIS A 22 -8.10 -11.31 11.29
C HIS A 22 -8.84 -11.61 12.59
N GLU A 23 -9.84 -10.79 12.88
CA GLU A 23 -10.82 -11.03 13.92
C GLU A 23 -12.19 -11.36 13.28
N GLY A 24 -12.94 -12.27 13.87
CA GLY A 24 -14.25 -12.68 13.35
C GLY A 24 -14.18 -13.52 12.06
N ALA A 25 -15.12 -13.28 11.14
CA ALA A 25 -15.21 -14.02 9.88
C ALA A 25 -14.06 -13.63 8.94
N TYR A 26 -13.32 -14.62 8.46
CA TYR A 26 -12.22 -14.42 7.50
C TYR A 26 -12.76 -13.95 6.14
N LYS A 27 -12.19 -12.87 5.61
CA LYS A 27 -12.52 -12.30 4.30
C LYS A 27 -11.41 -12.46 3.26
N GLY A 28 -10.19 -12.79 3.69
CA GLY A 28 -9.02 -12.94 2.82
C GLY A 28 -7.75 -12.35 3.42
N GLY A 29 -6.64 -12.51 2.72
CA GLY A 29 -5.36 -11.90 3.05
C GLY A 29 -5.26 -10.47 2.52
N LEU A 30 -4.55 -9.59 3.23
CA LEU A 30 -4.27 -8.23 2.80
C LEU A 30 -2.79 -7.90 2.99
N VAL A 31 -2.10 -7.55 1.91
CA VAL A 31 -0.77 -6.94 2.01
C VAL A 31 -0.94 -5.43 2.08
N LEU A 32 -0.48 -4.79 3.17
CA LEU A 32 -0.57 -3.35 3.37
C LEU A 32 0.81 -2.72 3.33
N ILE A 33 1.05 -1.86 2.34
CA ILE A 33 2.38 -1.28 2.09
C ILE A 33 2.50 0.10 2.74
N GLN A 34 3.58 0.26 3.49
CA GLN A 34 3.97 1.47 4.22
C GLN A 34 4.14 2.71 3.33
N GLU A 35 4.09 3.88 3.95
CA GLU A 35 4.57 5.13 3.37
C GLU A 35 6.11 5.17 3.36
N ILE A 36 6.72 6.34 3.09
CA ILE A 36 8.19 6.51 3.18
C ILE A 36 8.73 6.41 4.61
N PHE A 37 7.89 6.34 5.63
CA PHE A 37 8.28 6.42 7.03
C PHE A 37 8.56 5.06 7.71
N GLY A 38 8.39 3.95 6.98
CA GLY A 38 8.53 2.60 7.55
C GLY A 38 7.21 2.05 8.10
N VAL A 39 7.28 0.91 8.77
CA VAL A 39 6.12 0.27 9.42
C VAL A 39 5.88 0.94 10.78
N THR A 40 5.50 2.22 10.73
CA THR A 40 5.26 3.09 11.89
C THR A 40 4.05 2.63 12.71
N PRO A 41 3.84 3.18 13.93
CA PRO A 41 2.60 2.96 14.69
C PRO A 41 1.34 3.23 13.87
N HIS A 42 1.31 4.27 13.05
CA HIS A 42 0.20 4.57 12.15
C HIS A 42 -0.09 3.41 11.16
N ILE A 43 0.94 2.84 10.53
CA ILE A 43 0.77 1.69 9.62
C ILE A 43 0.31 0.45 10.39
N LYS A 44 0.85 0.22 11.60
CA LYS A 44 0.40 -0.88 12.48
C LYS A 44 -1.07 -0.71 12.89
N ASP A 45 -1.52 0.52 13.17
CA ASP A 45 -2.92 0.82 13.48
C ASP A 45 -3.83 0.56 12.27
N LEU A 46 -3.42 0.96 11.06
CA LEU A 46 -4.16 0.62 9.83
C LEU A 46 -4.24 -0.90 9.62
N CYS A 47 -3.16 -1.64 9.87
CA CYS A 47 -3.21 -3.11 9.81
C CYS A 47 -4.24 -3.69 10.79
N ASN A 48 -4.29 -3.17 12.02
CA ASN A 48 -5.26 -3.61 13.02
C ASN A 48 -6.69 -3.20 12.62
N GLU A 49 -6.90 -1.98 12.06
CA GLU A 49 -8.21 -1.55 11.53
C GLU A 49 -8.75 -2.54 10.47
N PHE A 50 -7.90 -3.00 9.53
CA PHE A 50 -8.30 -4.01 8.54
C PHE A 50 -8.47 -5.41 9.14
N ALA A 51 -7.69 -5.78 10.15
CA ALA A 51 -7.84 -7.05 10.85
C ALA A 51 -9.19 -7.14 11.59
N ASP A 52 -9.65 -6.05 12.21
CA ASP A 52 -10.97 -5.93 12.83
C ASP A 52 -12.10 -6.08 11.80
N LEU A 53 -11.83 -5.80 10.53
CA LEU A 53 -12.78 -5.96 9.41
C LEU A 53 -12.77 -7.37 8.79
N GLY A 54 -11.92 -8.27 9.29
CA GLY A 54 -11.88 -9.69 8.89
C GLY A 54 -10.73 -10.07 7.94
N TYR A 55 -9.75 -9.20 7.70
CA TYR A 55 -8.59 -9.51 6.86
C TYR A 55 -7.40 -10.00 7.69
N ASP A 56 -6.66 -11.02 7.23
CA ASP A 56 -5.33 -11.35 7.76
C ASP A 56 -4.30 -10.43 7.09
N VAL A 57 -3.74 -9.48 7.85
CA VAL A 57 -2.95 -8.38 7.29
C VAL A 57 -1.46 -8.61 7.49
N LEU A 58 -0.67 -8.42 6.42
CA LEU A 58 0.79 -8.36 6.47
C LEU A 58 1.29 -7.01 5.95
N SER A 59 2.13 -6.34 6.74
CA SER A 59 2.86 -5.15 6.30
C SER A 59 4.35 -5.43 6.31
N PRO A 60 4.99 -5.63 5.12
CA PRO A 60 6.42 -5.88 5.04
C PRO A 60 7.22 -4.62 5.39
N ALA A 61 8.31 -4.78 6.17
CA ALA A 61 9.29 -3.72 6.42
C ALA A 61 10.18 -3.55 5.16
N ILE A 62 9.70 -2.79 4.20
CA ILE A 62 10.32 -2.64 2.86
C ILE A 62 11.78 -2.15 2.95
N PHE A 63 12.13 -1.43 4.01
CA PHE A 63 13.46 -0.86 4.18
C PHE A 63 14.48 -1.82 4.81
N ASP A 64 14.07 -2.99 5.29
CA ASP A 64 14.95 -3.98 5.93
C ASP A 64 16.13 -4.44 5.05
N ARG A 65 16.00 -4.28 3.73
CA ARG A 65 17.08 -4.54 2.78
C ARG A 65 18.25 -3.56 2.89
N ILE A 66 18.04 -2.40 3.53
CA ILE A 66 19.02 -1.31 3.66
C ILE A 66 19.25 -1.01 5.13
N GLU A 67 18.18 -0.77 5.87
CA GLU A 67 18.20 -0.41 7.29
C GLU A 67 17.06 -1.13 8.01
N ARG A 68 17.41 -2.04 8.93
CA ARG A 68 16.41 -2.76 9.72
C ARG A 68 15.75 -1.84 10.74
N ASP A 69 14.49 -2.15 11.03
CA ASP A 69 13.69 -1.39 12.00
C ASP A 69 13.58 0.11 11.69
N ALA A 70 13.67 0.48 10.40
CA ALA A 70 13.59 1.87 9.97
C ALA A 70 12.17 2.43 10.18
N GLU A 71 12.01 3.25 11.20
CA GLU A 71 10.79 4.03 11.49
C GLU A 71 11.16 5.50 11.64
N PHE A 72 10.47 6.38 10.89
CA PHE A 72 10.76 7.81 10.86
C PHE A 72 9.56 8.65 11.32
N GLY A 73 9.85 9.75 12.00
CA GLY A 73 8.88 10.78 12.33
C GLY A 73 8.65 11.79 11.20
N TYR A 74 7.92 12.86 11.53
CA TYR A 74 7.46 13.86 10.56
C TYR A 74 8.22 15.19 10.64
N ASP A 75 9.32 15.29 11.39
CA ASP A 75 10.22 16.44 11.34
C ASP A 75 11.06 16.44 10.05
N GLU A 76 11.61 17.60 9.70
CA GLU A 76 12.27 17.80 8.41
C GLU A 76 13.46 16.86 8.20
N ASP A 77 14.27 16.62 9.23
CA ASP A 77 15.42 15.72 9.16
C ASP A 77 14.99 14.27 8.94
N GLN A 78 13.94 13.82 9.61
CA GLN A 78 13.38 12.49 9.47
C GLN A 78 12.75 12.29 8.08
N ILE A 79 12.04 13.30 7.59
CA ILE A 79 11.48 13.28 6.23
C ILE A 79 12.59 13.16 5.19
N GLN A 80 13.68 13.92 5.30
CA GLN A 80 14.79 13.85 4.37
C GLN A 80 15.46 12.46 4.36
N LYS A 81 15.66 11.86 5.55
CA LYS A 81 16.20 10.51 5.68
C LYS A 81 15.27 9.46 5.06
N SER A 82 13.97 9.55 5.34
CA SER A 82 12.98 8.61 4.80
C SER A 82 12.87 8.69 3.27
N VAL A 83 12.92 9.89 2.68
CA VAL A 83 12.96 10.10 1.23
C VAL A 83 14.23 9.49 0.62
N ALA A 84 15.39 9.69 1.26
CA ALA A 84 16.66 9.13 0.79
C ALA A 84 16.62 7.59 0.83
N LEU A 85 16.07 7.01 1.90
CA LEU A 85 15.95 5.57 2.07
C LEU A 85 14.98 4.96 1.04
N ALA A 86 13.83 5.59 0.81
CA ALA A 86 12.88 5.17 -0.22
C ALA A 86 13.51 5.24 -1.64
N GLY A 87 14.32 6.27 -1.90
CA GLY A 87 15.08 6.37 -3.15
C GLY A 87 16.12 5.25 -3.33
N GLN A 88 16.78 4.83 -2.25
CA GLN A 88 17.74 3.71 -2.27
C GLN A 88 17.03 2.36 -2.42
N SER A 89 15.87 2.19 -1.78
CA SER A 89 15.07 0.97 -1.86
C SER A 89 14.61 0.68 -3.30
N GLY A 90 14.29 1.72 -4.06
CA GLY A 90 13.82 1.58 -5.43
C GLY A 90 12.51 0.81 -5.52
N ILE A 91 12.35 0.01 -6.56
CA ILE A 91 11.11 -0.73 -6.87
C ILE A 91 11.35 -2.24 -6.88
N GLU A 92 12.45 -2.69 -7.47
CA GLU A 92 12.66 -4.10 -7.83
C GLU A 92 12.74 -5.02 -6.59
N ALA A 93 13.53 -4.63 -5.60
CA ALA A 93 13.70 -5.42 -4.39
C ALA A 93 12.43 -5.47 -3.52
N PRO A 94 11.71 -4.36 -3.29
CA PRO A 94 10.41 -4.38 -2.61
C PRO A 94 9.39 -5.35 -3.20
N ILE A 95 9.35 -5.53 -4.52
CA ILE A 95 8.41 -6.44 -5.17
C ILE A 95 8.64 -7.90 -4.76
N LEU A 96 9.90 -8.30 -4.50
CA LEU A 96 10.20 -9.65 -4.00
C LEU A 96 9.67 -9.88 -2.58
N ASP A 97 9.75 -8.87 -1.72
CA ASP A 97 9.24 -8.94 -0.35
C ASP A 97 7.69 -8.96 -0.34
N ILE A 98 7.07 -8.16 -1.21
CA ILE A 98 5.62 -8.14 -1.41
C ILE A 98 5.14 -9.50 -1.93
N GLN A 99 5.83 -10.11 -2.91
CA GLN A 99 5.50 -11.45 -3.39
C GLN A 99 5.55 -12.49 -2.27
N ALA A 100 6.56 -12.43 -1.40
CA ALA A 100 6.66 -13.35 -0.26
C ALA A 100 5.48 -13.19 0.72
N CYS A 101 4.99 -11.97 0.93
CA CYS A 101 3.79 -11.73 1.74
C CYS A 101 2.54 -12.32 1.08
N VAL A 102 2.37 -12.13 -0.24
CA VAL A 102 1.26 -12.72 -0.99
C VAL A 102 1.33 -14.24 -0.94
N ASP A 103 2.51 -14.83 -1.15
CA ASP A 103 2.70 -16.28 -1.11
C ASP A 103 2.37 -16.88 0.28
N HIS A 104 2.62 -16.12 1.35
CA HIS A 104 2.26 -16.52 2.71
C HIS A 104 0.74 -16.50 2.93
N LEU A 105 0.06 -15.44 2.48
CA LEU A 105 -1.38 -15.25 2.73
C LEU A 105 -2.28 -16.07 1.80
N LYS A 106 -1.88 -16.30 0.56
CA LYS A 106 -2.71 -17.00 -0.45
C LYS A 106 -3.02 -18.46 -0.13
N VAL A 107 -2.36 -19.03 0.87
CA VAL A 107 -2.61 -20.41 1.33
C VAL A 107 -4.00 -20.53 1.95
N ASP A 108 -4.51 -19.44 2.52
CA ASP A 108 -5.78 -19.42 3.25
C ASP A 108 -6.94 -18.81 2.45
N GLY A 109 -6.67 -18.23 1.26
CA GLY A 109 -7.74 -17.65 0.41
C GLY A 109 -7.26 -16.52 -0.50
N PRO A 110 -8.19 -15.70 -1.03
CA PRO A 110 -7.88 -14.57 -1.92
C PRO A 110 -7.05 -13.52 -1.20
N VAL A 111 -6.15 -12.85 -1.95
CA VAL A 111 -5.26 -11.82 -1.40
C VAL A 111 -5.42 -10.51 -2.16
N ALA A 112 -5.70 -9.43 -1.43
CA ALA A 112 -5.62 -8.06 -1.92
C ALA A 112 -4.31 -7.39 -1.50
N ILE A 113 -3.98 -6.29 -2.19
CA ILE A 113 -2.91 -5.38 -1.78
C ILE A 113 -3.43 -3.96 -1.68
N THR A 114 -3.02 -3.25 -0.64
CA THR A 114 -3.21 -1.79 -0.51
C THR A 114 -1.94 -1.12 -0.04
N GLY A 115 -1.82 0.19 -0.27
CA GLY A 115 -0.63 0.92 0.17
C GLY A 115 -0.75 2.42 -0.04
N PHE A 116 0.07 3.18 0.69
CA PHE A 116 -0.07 4.61 0.86
C PHE A 116 1.21 5.34 0.42
N CYS A 117 1.10 6.46 -0.30
CA CYS A 117 2.23 7.27 -0.77
C CYS A 117 3.23 6.45 -1.60
N TYR A 118 4.45 6.22 -1.11
CA TYR A 118 5.42 5.30 -1.73
C TYR A 118 4.82 3.90 -1.90
N GLY A 119 4.12 3.40 -0.86
CA GLY A 119 3.40 2.14 -0.94
C GLY A 119 2.29 2.12 -1.98
N GLY A 120 1.59 3.24 -2.21
CA GLY A 120 0.62 3.36 -3.29
C GLY A 120 1.25 3.21 -4.68
N SER A 121 2.49 3.68 -4.83
CA SER A 121 3.28 3.45 -6.06
C SER A 121 3.72 2.00 -6.20
N LEU A 122 4.15 1.36 -5.10
CA LEU A 122 4.51 -0.07 -5.10
C LEU A 122 3.29 -0.97 -5.38
N VAL A 123 2.09 -0.58 -4.92
CA VAL A 123 0.84 -1.28 -5.26
C VAL A 123 0.60 -1.30 -6.76
N TRP A 124 0.81 -0.18 -7.44
CA TRP A 124 0.70 -0.10 -8.90
C TRP A 124 1.62 -1.09 -9.61
N ILE A 125 2.90 -1.11 -9.22
CA ILE A 125 3.87 -2.03 -9.79
C ILE A 125 3.54 -3.49 -9.43
N SER A 126 3.10 -3.73 -8.19
CA SER A 126 2.70 -5.06 -7.72
C SER A 126 1.50 -5.59 -8.49
N ALA A 127 0.52 -4.75 -8.80
CA ALA A 127 -0.64 -5.15 -9.60
C ALA A 127 -0.26 -5.72 -10.98
N ALA A 128 0.88 -5.29 -11.54
CA ALA A 128 1.40 -5.78 -12.82
C ALA A 128 2.34 -6.99 -12.68
N ARG A 129 3.10 -7.10 -11.58
CA ARG A 129 4.25 -8.03 -11.49
C ARG A 129 4.09 -9.14 -10.46
N VAL A 130 3.31 -8.91 -9.39
CA VAL A 130 3.12 -9.89 -8.30
C VAL A 130 2.05 -10.88 -8.69
N GLN A 131 2.33 -12.17 -8.46
CA GLN A 131 1.41 -13.25 -8.78
C GLN A 131 0.50 -13.57 -7.59
N GLY A 132 -0.78 -13.86 -7.88
CA GLY A 132 -1.73 -14.31 -6.86
C GLY A 132 -2.50 -13.19 -6.16
N LEU A 133 -2.45 -11.96 -6.69
CA LEU A 133 -3.31 -10.86 -6.24
C LEU A 133 -4.71 -10.98 -6.88
N SER A 134 -5.74 -10.88 -6.05
CA SER A 134 -7.15 -10.78 -6.49
C SER A 134 -7.49 -9.36 -6.93
N CYS A 135 -6.99 -8.35 -6.22
CA CYS A 135 -7.15 -6.94 -6.59
C CYS A 135 -6.12 -6.05 -5.88
N ALA A 136 -6.01 -4.79 -6.33
CA ALA A 136 -5.04 -3.83 -5.84
C ALA A 136 -5.68 -2.44 -5.64
N VAL A 137 -5.41 -1.78 -4.50
CA VAL A 137 -5.90 -0.42 -4.21
C VAL A 137 -4.74 0.47 -3.77
N GLY A 138 -4.36 1.45 -4.59
CA GLY A 138 -3.27 2.38 -4.31
C GLY A 138 -3.76 3.76 -3.88
N TYR A 139 -3.18 4.31 -2.82
CA TYR A 139 -3.47 5.65 -2.33
C TYR A 139 -2.31 6.60 -2.64
N TYR A 140 -2.63 7.69 -3.32
CA TYR A 140 -1.73 8.81 -3.66
C TYR A 140 -0.30 8.38 -4.04
N GLY A 141 -0.20 7.42 -4.96
CA GLY A 141 1.06 6.90 -5.48
C GLY A 141 1.72 7.87 -6.47
N ARG A 142 2.76 8.59 -6.02
CA ARG A 142 3.40 9.65 -6.80
C ARG A 142 4.18 9.14 -8.01
N LEU A 143 4.73 7.92 -7.95
CA LEU A 143 5.56 7.36 -9.02
C LEU A 143 4.73 6.72 -10.15
N ILE A 144 3.42 6.55 -9.99
CA ILE A 144 2.56 5.88 -10.99
C ILE A 144 2.69 6.50 -12.40
N PRO A 145 2.67 7.85 -12.56
CA PRO A 145 2.81 8.46 -13.90
C PRO A 145 4.11 8.13 -14.63
N ASP A 146 5.17 7.80 -13.89
CA ASP A 146 6.48 7.42 -14.45
C ASP A 146 6.54 5.93 -14.85
N HIS A 147 5.52 5.14 -14.43
CA HIS A 147 5.42 3.70 -14.63
C HIS A 147 4.17 3.27 -15.39
N LEU A 148 3.66 4.10 -16.30
CA LEU A 148 2.48 3.79 -17.12
C LEU A 148 2.71 2.64 -18.13
N GLY A 149 3.96 2.23 -18.33
CA GLY A 149 4.31 1.01 -19.06
C GLY A 149 3.87 -0.28 -18.36
N GLU A 150 3.72 -0.25 -17.04
CA GLU A 150 3.19 -1.37 -16.27
C GLU A 150 1.70 -1.55 -16.59
N GLN A 151 1.29 -2.79 -16.79
CA GLN A 151 -0.10 -3.14 -17.03
C GLN A 151 -0.62 -4.00 -15.89
N PRO A 152 -1.55 -3.49 -15.07
CA PRO A 152 -2.15 -4.30 -14.00
C PRO A 152 -2.71 -5.62 -14.51
N ALA A 153 -2.36 -6.72 -13.85
CA ALA A 153 -2.85 -8.06 -14.15
C ALA A 153 -4.08 -8.45 -13.30
N CYS A 154 -4.47 -7.59 -12.37
CA CYS A 154 -5.68 -7.74 -11.55
C CYS A 154 -6.49 -6.43 -11.55
N PRO A 155 -7.78 -6.47 -11.18
CA PRO A 155 -8.58 -5.27 -10.95
C PRO A 155 -7.84 -4.28 -10.04
N THR A 156 -7.78 -3.01 -10.45
CA THR A 156 -6.98 -2.00 -9.75
C THR A 156 -7.78 -0.72 -9.57
N MET A 157 -7.75 -0.17 -8.35
CA MET A 157 -8.35 1.10 -7.97
C MET A 157 -7.28 2.05 -7.44
N LEU A 158 -7.41 3.36 -7.73
CA LEU A 158 -6.49 4.39 -7.27
C LEU A 158 -7.24 5.56 -6.64
N HIS A 159 -6.73 6.05 -5.51
CA HIS A 159 -7.25 7.20 -4.78
C HIS A 159 -6.26 8.36 -4.77
N PHE A 160 -6.70 9.56 -5.16
CA PHE A 160 -5.87 10.78 -5.19
C PHE A 160 -6.56 11.95 -4.49
N GLY A 161 -5.76 12.92 -4.04
CA GLY A 161 -6.25 14.20 -3.55
C GLY A 161 -6.23 15.28 -4.63
N SER A 162 -7.27 16.09 -4.74
CA SER A 162 -7.33 17.18 -5.74
C SER A 162 -6.42 18.37 -5.40
N ARG A 163 -6.01 18.48 -4.12
CA ARG A 163 -5.08 19.50 -3.61
C ARG A 163 -3.67 18.96 -3.38
N ASP A 164 -3.38 17.76 -3.86
CA ASP A 164 -2.04 17.16 -3.73
C ASP A 164 -1.04 17.91 -4.62
N ALA A 165 -0.17 18.72 -3.98
CA ALA A 165 0.86 19.49 -4.69
C ALA A 165 1.93 18.60 -5.34
N SER A 166 2.11 17.35 -4.87
CA SER A 166 3.08 16.39 -5.40
C SER A 166 2.53 15.53 -6.54
N ILE A 167 1.18 15.47 -6.68
CA ILE A 167 0.49 14.72 -7.74
C ILE A 167 -0.59 15.61 -8.35
N PRO A 168 -0.23 16.54 -9.25
CA PRO A 168 -1.21 17.42 -9.88
C PRO A 168 -2.23 16.63 -10.69
N LEU A 169 -3.46 17.13 -10.81
CA LEU A 169 -4.55 16.47 -11.54
C LEU A 169 -4.18 16.09 -12.99
N THR A 170 -3.31 16.85 -13.63
CA THR A 170 -2.77 16.51 -14.94
C THR A 170 -1.97 15.19 -14.96
N SER A 171 -1.38 14.80 -13.83
CA SER A 171 -0.75 13.48 -13.67
C SER A 171 -1.79 12.37 -13.50
N VAL A 172 -2.87 12.65 -12.77
CA VAL A 172 -4.01 11.73 -12.63
C VAL A 172 -4.71 11.52 -13.99
N ASP A 173 -4.88 12.59 -14.77
CA ASP A 173 -5.46 12.49 -16.11
C ASP A 173 -4.60 11.65 -17.05
N LYS A 174 -3.26 11.77 -16.98
CA LYS A 174 -2.35 10.88 -17.73
C LYS A 174 -2.53 9.39 -17.38
N ILE A 175 -2.75 9.07 -16.11
CA ILE A 175 -3.02 7.69 -15.69
C ILE A 175 -4.34 7.23 -16.29
N ARG A 176 -5.39 8.04 -16.18
CA ARG A 176 -6.74 7.75 -16.71
C ARG A 176 -6.74 7.54 -18.22
N ASP A 177 -6.00 8.37 -18.95
CA ASP A 177 -5.88 8.27 -20.40
C ASP A 177 -5.09 7.02 -20.82
N ALA A 178 -4.03 6.67 -20.11
CA ALA A 178 -3.18 5.52 -20.40
C ALA A 178 -3.80 4.19 -19.96
N ARG A 179 -4.66 4.22 -18.92
CA ARG A 179 -5.22 3.04 -18.26
C ARG A 179 -6.71 3.24 -17.95
N PRO A 180 -7.58 3.29 -18.97
CA PRO A 180 -9.01 3.53 -18.79
C PRO A 180 -9.72 2.38 -18.03
N GLU A 181 -9.09 1.23 -17.91
CA GLU A 181 -9.58 0.08 -17.14
C GLU A 181 -9.42 0.23 -15.61
N VAL A 182 -8.61 1.21 -15.16
CA VAL A 182 -8.34 1.44 -13.74
C VAL A 182 -9.40 2.35 -13.14
N ASP A 183 -9.95 1.95 -12.00
CA ASP A 183 -10.93 2.78 -11.27
C ASP A 183 -10.22 3.89 -10.51
N ILE A 184 -10.49 5.16 -10.83
CA ILE A 184 -9.76 6.31 -10.27
C ILE A 184 -10.71 7.28 -9.58
N HIS A 185 -10.51 7.47 -8.27
CA HIS A 185 -11.26 8.39 -7.43
C HIS A 185 -10.39 9.56 -6.98
N VAL A 186 -10.97 10.77 -7.01
CA VAL A 186 -10.31 12.01 -6.59
C VAL A 186 -11.13 12.68 -5.50
N PHE A 187 -10.50 12.98 -4.36
CA PHE A 187 -11.12 13.59 -3.19
C PHE A 187 -10.63 15.03 -3.01
N ASP A 188 -11.43 15.88 -2.40
CA ASP A 188 -11.02 17.24 -2.00
C ASP A 188 -10.08 17.16 -0.77
N ALA A 189 -8.83 16.78 -1.01
CA ALA A 189 -7.83 16.49 0.03
C ALA A 189 -6.40 16.74 -0.47
N GLU A 190 -5.48 16.86 0.47
CA GLU A 190 -4.04 16.96 0.25
C GLU A 190 -3.39 15.58 0.06
N HIS A 191 -2.05 15.56 -0.23
CA HIS A 191 -1.26 14.32 -0.17
C HIS A 191 -1.28 13.71 1.23
N GLY A 192 -1.44 12.38 1.33
CA GLY A 192 -1.41 11.71 2.64
C GLY A 192 -2.67 11.93 3.46
N PHE A 193 -3.83 12.14 2.85
CA PHE A 193 -5.10 12.39 3.55
C PHE A 193 -5.56 11.25 4.46
N CYS A 194 -4.99 10.05 4.33
CA CYS A 194 -5.22 8.93 5.24
C CYS A 194 -4.21 8.88 6.39
N SER A 195 -3.12 9.67 6.35
CA SER A 195 -2.09 9.65 7.39
C SER A 195 -2.59 10.26 8.71
N ASP A 196 -1.87 9.97 9.79
CA ASP A 196 -2.12 10.58 11.12
C ASP A 196 -1.49 11.98 11.28
N ARG A 197 -0.86 12.53 10.21
CA ARG A 197 -0.33 13.90 10.19
C ARG A 197 -1.46 14.91 10.20
N PRO A 198 -1.61 15.75 11.25
CA PRO A 198 -2.76 16.64 11.38
C PRO A 198 -2.96 17.61 10.21
N GLN A 199 -1.87 18.06 9.57
CA GLN A 199 -1.92 19.00 8.45
C GLN A 199 -2.37 18.37 7.12
N ASN A 200 -2.30 17.05 6.99
CA ASN A 200 -2.66 16.33 5.78
C ASN A 200 -3.96 15.52 5.93
N HIS A 201 -4.27 15.12 7.17
CA HIS A 201 -5.39 14.26 7.47
C HIS A 201 -6.73 14.87 7.06
N SER A 202 -7.56 14.08 6.39
CA SER A 202 -8.95 14.41 6.09
C SER A 202 -9.85 13.24 6.45
N THR A 203 -10.61 13.40 7.54
CA THR A 203 -11.54 12.37 8.04
C THR A 203 -12.54 11.95 6.98
N ASP A 204 -13.14 12.92 6.28
CA ASP A 204 -14.16 12.66 5.27
C ASP A 204 -13.57 11.94 4.03
N ALA A 205 -12.40 12.39 3.55
CA ALA A 205 -11.73 11.76 2.42
C ALA A 205 -11.25 10.35 2.78
N LYS A 206 -10.65 10.15 3.99
CA LYS A 206 -10.26 8.81 4.50
C LYS A 206 -11.48 7.88 4.55
N ALA A 207 -12.58 8.31 5.14
CA ALA A 207 -13.77 7.49 5.28
C ALA A 207 -14.40 7.11 3.92
N ALA A 208 -14.48 8.08 2.99
CA ALA A 208 -15.02 7.83 1.66
C ALA A 208 -14.13 6.89 0.84
N ALA A 209 -12.80 7.08 0.87
CA ALA A 209 -11.85 6.21 0.18
C ALA A 209 -11.85 4.79 0.76
N LEU A 210 -11.91 4.65 2.11
CA LEU A 210 -12.02 3.34 2.76
C LEU A 210 -13.30 2.61 2.36
N ALA A 211 -14.44 3.30 2.32
CA ALA A 211 -15.70 2.68 1.90
C ALA A 211 -15.64 2.14 0.46
N LEU A 212 -15.03 2.89 -0.47
CA LEU A 212 -14.81 2.43 -1.84
C LEU A 212 -13.84 1.24 -1.89
N THR A 213 -12.75 1.29 -1.13
CA THR A 213 -11.77 0.20 -1.03
C THR A 213 -12.43 -1.09 -0.54
N LEU A 214 -13.22 -1.03 0.52
CA LEU A 214 -13.91 -2.21 1.06
C LEU A 214 -14.92 -2.78 0.08
N GLY A 215 -15.71 -1.93 -0.59
CA GLY A 215 -16.64 -2.37 -1.65
C GLY A 215 -15.91 -3.01 -2.84
N PHE A 216 -14.73 -2.52 -3.18
CA PHE A 216 -13.89 -3.08 -4.21
C PHE A 216 -13.32 -4.46 -3.80
N PHE A 217 -12.87 -4.59 -2.57
CA PHE A 217 -12.43 -5.87 -2.02
C PHE A 217 -13.57 -6.90 -1.98
N ASP A 218 -14.75 -6.50 -1.48
CA ASP A 218 -15.94 -7.37 -1.44
C ASP A 218 -16.35 -7.87 -2.85
N THR A 219 -16.03 -7.10 -3.91
CA THR A 219 -16.35 -7.46 -5.29
C THR A 219 -15.31 -8.40 -5.91
N HIS A 220 -14.04 -8.25 -5.55
CA HIS A 220 -12.92 -8.89 -6.27
C HIS A 220 -12.17 -9.96 -5.46
N MET A 221 -12.38 -10.03 -4.14
CA MET A 221 -11.82 -11.10 -3.27
C MET A 221 -12.85 -12.21 -3.09
N ILE A 222 -13.23 -12.81 -4.19
CA ILE A 222 -14.15 -13.97 -4.22
C ILE A 222 -13.36 -15.24 -4.54
N ASP A 223 -13.71 -16.35 -3.86
CA ASP A 223 -13.17 -17.70 -4.11
C ASP A 223 -13.53 -18.25 -5.51
#